data_9fef59ed836782600bb16411f95b8105
#
_entry.id   9fef59ed836782600bb16411f95b8105
#
_cell.length_a   1.000
_cell.length_b   1.000
_cell.length_c   1.000
_cell.angle_alpha   90.00
_cell.angle_beta   90.00
_cell.angle_gamma   90.00
#
_symmetry.space_group_name_H-M   'P 1'
#
loop_
_entity.id
_entity.type
_entity.pdbx_description
1 polymer ?
#
loop_
_entity_poly.entity_id
_entity_poly.type
_entity_poly.pdbx_seq_one_letter_code
_entity_poly.pdbx_strand_id
1 'polypeptide(L)'
;EMDYDLSKVLFIATANNLATIHPALRDRMEIIDLSGYLREEKFEIAKRHLIPKQLKEHGLTSKDVTFSKEMVMKIIDDYTREAGVRTLERQIASVIRRKAKNIVVGDEYDKKVTAQDLKDTLGVGMFHDGDEVKHSVPGVSIGLAWTPVGGEILSIEVSLSRGHGALHL
;
A
#
# COMPACT_ATOMS: atom_id res chain seq x y z
N GLU A 1 34.07 25.69 -22.19
CA GLU A 1 33.60 25.21 -20.87
C GLU A 1 34.11 26.19 -19.82
N MET A 2 33.23 26.64 -18.95
CA MET A 2 33.59 27.45 -17.79
C MET A 2 33.61 26.55 -16.56
N ASP A 3 34.72 26.54 -15.84
CA ASP A 3 34.84 25.86 -14.55
C ASP A 3 33.98 26.58 -13.52
N TYR A 4 33.08 25.86 -12.86
CA TYR A 4 32.25 26.39 -11.81
C TYR A 4 32.54 25.65 -10.51
N ASP A 5 32.85 26.40 -9.46
CA ASP A 5 33.17 25.82 -8.15
C ASP A 5 31.90 25.39 -7.40
N LEU A 6 31.71 24.08 -7.27
CA LEU A 6 30.60 23.45 -6.54
C LEU A 6 30.97 22.98 -5.13
N SER A 7 32.13 23.37 -4.63
CA SER A 7 32.66 22.92 -3.32
C SER A 7 31.76 23.27 -2.12
N LYS A 8 30.90 24.29 -2.27
CA LYS A 8 29.95 24.75 -1.24
C LYS A 8 28.52 24.28 -1.48
N VAL A 9 28.29 23.38 -2.42
CA VAL A 9 26.95 22.88 -2.77
C VAL A 9 26.72 21.52 -2.11
N LEU A 10 25.61 21.39 -1.39
CA LEU A 10 25.12 20.12 -0.88
C LEU A 10 24.22 19.48 -1.94
N PHE A 11 24.55 18.25 -2.35
CA PHE A 11 23.75 17.47 -3.29
C PHE A 11 22.94 16.43 -2.52
N ILE A 12 21.62 16.42 -2.73
CA ILE A 12 20.71 15.42 -2.20
C ILE A 12 20.04 14.75 -3.39
N ALA A 13 20.16 13.43 -3.47
CA ALA A 13 19.53 12.62 -4.50
C ALA A 13 18.62 11.56 -3.88
N THR A 14 17.57 11.17 -4.60
CA THR A 14 16.67 10.07 -4.21
C THR A 14 16.72 8.99 -5.28
N ALA A 15 16.72 7.74 -4.85
CA ALA A 15 16.70 6.58 -5.74
C ALA A 15 15.84 5.46 -5.15
N ASN A 16 15.23 4.66 -6.03
CA ASN A 16 14.46 3.48 -5.61
C ASN A 16 15.32 2.21 -5.59
N ASN A 17 16.46 2.23 -6.25
CA ASN A 17 17.34 1.08 -6.36
C ASN A 17 18.80 1.53 -6.38
N LEU A 18 19.57 1.07 -5.40
CA LEU A 18 21.00 1.36 -5.30
C LEU A 18 21.83 0.64 -6.37
N ALA A 19 21.36 -0.47 -6.90
CA ALA A 19 22.10 -1.25 -7.91
C ALA A 19 22.26 -0.49 -9.23
N THR A 20 21.41 0.50 -9.52
CA THR A 20 21.50 1.32 -10.73
C THR A 20 22.46 2.48 -10.61
N ILE A 21 22.96 2.78 -9.41
CA ILE A 21 23.93 3.85 -9.15
C ILE A 21 25.33 3.32 -9.38
N HIS A 22 26.11 4.06 -10.17
CA HIS A 22 27.49 3.69 -10.44
C HIS A 22 28.31 3.53 -9.16
N PRO A 23 29.10 2.43 -8.97
CA PRO A 23 29.80 2.14 -7.73
C PRO A 23 30.70 3.30 -7.25
N ALA A 24 31.47 3.92 -8.14
CA ALA A 24 32.34 5.04 -7.78
C ALA A 24 31.59 6.27 -7.25
N LEU A 25 30.31 6.44 -7.59
CA LEU A 25 29.46 7.49 -7.05
C LEU A 25 28.92 7.06 -5.68
N ARG A 26 28.44 5.83 -5.59
CA ARG A 26 27.90 5.26 -4.34
C ARG A 26 28.92 5.27 -3.19
N ASP A 27 30.20 4.98 -3.49
CA ASP A 27 31.27 4.96 -2.50
C ASP A 27 31.60 6.37 -1.92
N ARG A 28 31.08 7.43 -2.55
CA ARG A 28 31.27 8.83 -2.12
C ARG A 28 30.01 9.46 -1.54
N MET A 29 28.94 8.68 -1.40
CA MET A 29 27.65 9.16 -0.90
C MET A 29 27.38 8.61 0.50
N GLU A 30 26.78 9.43 1.33
CA GLU A 30 26.08 8.94 2.52
C GLU A 30 24.72 8.40 2.08
N ILE A 31 24.47 7.12 2.39
CA ILE A 31 23.22 6.45 2.02
C ILE A 31 22.33 6.37 3.24
N ILE A 32 21.14 6.94 3.10
CA ILE A 32 20.10 6.89 4.13
C ILE A 32 18.95 6.03 3.58
N ASP A 33 18.81 4.82 4.12
CA ASP A 33 17.73 3.93 3.76
C ASP A 33 16.45 4.32 4.47
N LEU A 34 15.37 4.50 3.69
CA LEU A 34 14.03 4.74 4.19
C LEU A 34 13.22 3.44 4.07
N SER A 35 12.92 2.83 5.19
CA SER A 35 12.04 1.66 5.24
C SER A 35 10.60 2.04 4.88
N GLY A 36 9.81 1.05 4.45
CA GLY A 36 8.37 1.22 4.28
C GLY A 36 7.66 1.45 5.61
N TYR A 37 6.45 2.01 5.52
CA TYR A 37 5.60 2.23 6.69
C TYR A 37 4.93 0.94 7.13
N LEU A 38 4.84 0.76 8.45
CA LEU A 38 4.04 -0.28 9.06
C LEU A 38 2.53 0.02 8.89
N ARG A 39 1.72 -1.00 9.02
CA ARG A 39 0.26 -0.92 8.90
C ARG A 39 -0.34 0.17 9.80
N GLU A 40 0.09 0.24 11.04
CA GLU A 40 -0.33 1.22 12.04
C GLU A 40 0.13 2.63 11.68
N GLU A 41 1.33 2.76 11.16
CA GLU A 41 1.88 4.04 10.69
C GLU A 41 1.10 4.56 9.48
N LYS A 42 0.77 3.68 8.51
CA LYS A 42 -0.08 4.03 7.36
C LYS A 42 -1.44 4.55 7.81
N PHE A 43 -2.04 3.92 8.85
CA PHE A 43 -3.30 4.40 9.42
C PHE A 43 -3.16 5.80 10.01
N GLU A 44 -2.12 6.07 10.80
CA GLU A 44 -1.91 7.41 11.39
C GLU A 44 -1.64 8.46 10.32
N ILE A 45 -0.86 8.13 9.28
CA ILE A 45 -0.61 9.00 8.12
C ILE A 45 -1.93 9.28 7.38
N ALA A 46 -2.74 8.25 7.13
CA ALA A 46 -4.03 8.41 6.47
C ALA A 46 -4.95 9.36 7.25
N LYS A 47 -5.07 9.12 8.56
CA LYS A 47 -5.93 9.91 9.45
C LYS A 47 -5.50 11.36 9.58
N ARG A 48 -4.19 11.61 9.78
CA ARG A 48 -3.68 12.94 10.07
C ARG A 48 -3.42 13.79 8.83
N HIS A 49 -3.08 13.15 7.71
CA HIS A 49 -2.60 13.86 6.53
C HIS A 49 -3.43 13.57 5.27
N LEU A 50 -3.61 12.29 4.89
CA LEU A 50 -4.20 11.97 3.59
C LEU A 50 -5.69 12.32 3.52
N ILE A 51 -6.47 11.89 4.51
CA ILE A 51 -7.92 12.15 4.53
C ILE A 51 -8.21 13.66 4.58
N PRO A 52 -7.62 14.46 5.50
CA PRO A 52 -7.86 15.91 5.53
C PRO A 52 -7.45 16.61 4.22
N LYS A 53 -6.31 16.22 3.64
CA LYS A 53 -5.82 16.73 2.36
C LYS A 53 -6.83 16.45 1.24
N GLN A 54 -7.24 15.19 1.10
CA GLN A 54 -8.15 14.78 0.03
C GLN A 54 -9.55 15.36 0.20
N LEU A 55 -10.07 15.51 1.41
CA LEU A 55 -11.32 16.23 1.65
C LEU A 55 -11.23 17.67 1.16
N LYS A 56 -10.17 18.39 1.53
CA LYS A 56 -9.94 19.77 1.11
C LYS A 56 -9.83 19.92 -0.41
N GLU A 57 -9.09 19.02 -1.07
CA GLU A 57 -8.91 19.03 -2.52
C GLU A 57 -10.23 18.80 -3.28
N HIS A 58 -11.20 18.12 -2.67
CA HIS A 58 -12.53 17.88 -3.25
C HIS A 58 -13.61 18.82 -2.71
N GLY A 59 -13.24 19.88 -1.99
CA GLY A 59 -14.18 20.87 -1.47
C GLY A 59 -15.08 20.37 -0.31
N LEU A 60 -14.68 19.28 0.34
CA LEU A 60 -15.42 18.66 1.43
C LEU A 60 -14.73 18.89 2.79
N THR A 61 -15.49 18.62 3.84
CA THR A 61 -15.02 18.70 5.23
C THR A 61 -15.26 17.39 5.98
N SER A 62 -14.70 17.27 7.17
CA SER A 62 -14.97 16.13 8.05
C SER A 62 -16.43 16.03 8.52
N LYS A 63 -17.23 17.08 8.28
CA LYS A 63 -18.69 17.06 8.55
C LYS A 63 -19.46 16.35 7.44
N ASP A 64 -18.89 16.29 6.24
CA ASP A 64 -19.52 15.75 5.05
C ASP A 64 -19.18 14.28 4.87
N VAL A 65 -17.90 13.91 5.10
CA VAL A 65 -17.44 12.51 4.95
C VAL A 65 -16.52 12.14 6.11
N THR A 66 -16.78 10.97 6.71
CA THR A 66 -15.99 10.44 7.83
C THR A 66 -15.56 9.00 7.57
N PHE A 67 -14.31 8.71 7.89
CA PHE A 67 -13.74 7.37 7.85
C PHE A 67 -13.58 6.82 9.27
N SER A 68 -14.12 5.64 9.54
CA SER A 68 -13.81 4.91 10.76
C SER A 68 -12.41 4.27 10.68
N LYS A 69 -11.82 3.95 11.83
CA LYS A 69 -10.55 3.21 11.87
C LYS A 69 -10.64 1.91 11.06
N GLU A 70 -11.73 1.18 11.26
CA GLU A 70 -11.99 -0.08 10.57
C GLU A 70 -11.96 0.07 9.04
N MET A 71 -12.61 1.10 8.49
CA MET A 71 -12.65 1.32 7.05
C MET A 71 -11.29 1.73 6.49
N VAL A 72 -10.51 2.54 7.21
CA VAL A 72 -9.15 2.88 6.78
C VAL A 72 -8.26 1.64 6.80
N MET A 73 -8.32 0.84 7.86
CA MET A 73 -7.57 -0.42 7.95
C MET A 73 -7.97 -1.38 6.83
N LYS A 74 -9.27 -1.47 6.53
CA LYS A 74 -9.77 -2.28 5.42
C LYS A 74 -9.22 -1.81 4.06
N ILE A 75 -9.09 -0.50 3.84
CA ILE A 75 -8.45 0.01 2.61
C ILE A 75 -6.98 -0.41 2.56
N ILE A 76 -6.26 -0.31 3.68
CA ILE A 76 -4.85 -0.68 3.77
C ILE A 76 -4.68 -2.18 3.46
N ASP A 77 -5.47 -3.03 4.08
CA ASP A 77 -5.32 -4.49 4.01
C ASP A 77 -5.81 -5.06 2.67
N ASP A 78 -7.01 -4.67 2.22
CA ASP A 78 -7.68 -5.30 1.08
C ASP A 78 -7.35 -4.62 -0.26
N TYR A 79 -6.96 -3.34 -0.26
CA TYR A 79 -6.84 -2.55 -1.49
C TYR A 79 -5.46 -1.93 -1.73
N THR A 80 -4.51 -2.13 -0.82
CA THR A 80 -3.15 -1.62 -1.00
C THR A 80 -2.09 -2.65 -0.68
N ARG A 81 -1.03 -2.70 -1.50
CA ARG A 81 0.16 -3.51 -1.25
C ARG A 81 1.38 -2.72 -1.71
N GLU A 82 1.86 -1.84 -0.83
CA GLU A 82 2.95 -0.91 -1.11
C GLU A 82 3.75 -0.61 0.16
N ALA A 83 5.02 -0.28 0.02
CA ALA A 83 5.86 0.16 1.14
C ALA A 83 5.50 1.58 1.62
N GLY A 84 5.06 2.43 0.71
CA GLY A 84 4.62 3.80 0.97
C GLY A 84 3.12 3.94 1.23
N VAL A 85 2.58 5.11 0.88
CA VAL A 85 1.16 5.48 1.08
C VAL A 85 0.52 6.10 -0.18
N ARG A 86 1.19 6.01 -1.35
CA ARG A 86 0.69 6.63 -2.59
C ARG A 86 -0.57 5.94 -3.11
N THR A 87 -0.62 4.62 -3.10
CA THR A 87 -1.81 3.87 -3.50
C THR A 87 -2.93 4.08 -2.50
N LEU A 88 -2.62 4.08 -1.20
CA LEU A 88 -3.57 4.38 -0.12
C LEU A 88 -4.22 5.76 -0.32
N GLU A 89 -3.42 6.80 -0.60
CA GLU A 89 -3.94 8.14 -0.89
C GLU A 89 -4.90 8.12 -2.08
N ARG A 90 -4.52 7.43 -3.16
CA ARG A 90 -5.34 7.32 -4.37
C ARG A 90 -6.67 6.58 -4.12
N GLN A 91 -6.67 5.52 -3.30
CA GLN A 91 -7.90 4.81 -2.95
C GLN A 91 -8.81 5.69 -2.08
N ILE A 92 -8.27 6.38 -1.08
CA ILE A 92 -9.00 7.35 -0.25
C ILE A 92 -9.62 8.44 -1.13
N ALA A 93 -8.82 9.02 -2.05
CA ALA A 93 -9.30 10.04 -2.99
C ALA A 93 -10.46 9.53 -3.87
N SER A 94 -10.41 8.27 -4.31
CA SER A 94 -11.49 7.67 -5.12
C SER A 94 -12.79 7.58 -4.33
N VAL A 95 -12.74 7.15 -3.07
CA VAL A 95 -13.93 7.08 -2.19
C VAL A 95 -14.49 8.48 -1.93
N ILE A 96 -13.64 9.45 -1.61
CA ILE A 96 -14.05 10.85 -1.36
C ILE A 96 -14.68 11.44 -2.61
N ARG A 97 -14.11 11.22 -3.80
CA ARG A 97 -14.64 11.71 -5.07
C ARG A 97 -16.02 11.15 -5.37
N ARG A 98 -16.28 9.87 -5.08
CA ARG A 98 -17.61 9.28 -5.23
C ARG A 98 -18.63 9.94 -4.29
N LYS A 99 -18.26 10.15 -3.01
CA LYS A 99 -19.12 10.86 -2.05
C LYS A 99 -19.38 12.30 -2.50
N ALA A 100 -18.35 13.00 -2.98
CA ALA A 100 -18.49 14.36 -3.53
C ALA A 100 -19.47 14.40 -4.71
N LYS A 101 -19.37 13.43 -5.63
CA LYS A 101 -20.34 13.29 -6.74
C LYS A 101 -21.76 13.15 -6.22
N ASN A 102 -22.01 12.25 -5.27
CA ASN A 102 -23.37 12.00 -4.73
C ASN A 102 -23.92 13.27 -4.08
N ILE A 103 -23.11 14.02 -3.34
CA ILE A 103 -23.53 15.30 -2.75
C ILE A 103 -23.95 16.31 -3.82
N VAL A 104 -23.18 16.45 -4.90
CA VAL A 104 -23.43 17.43 -5.98
C VAL A 104 -24.69 17.04 -6.78
N VAL A 105 -24.87 15.76 -7.04
CA VAL A 105 -26.04 15.26 -7.79
C VAL A 105 -27.31 15.26 -6.95
N GLY A 106 -27.18 15.32 -5.62
CA GLY A 106 -28.31 15.26 -4.69
C GLY A 106 -28.80 13.83 -4.41
N ASP A 107 -27.95 12.84 -4.66
CA ASP A 107 -28.23 11.46 -4.32
C ASP A 107 -28.17 11.26 -2.79
N GLU A 108 -28.92 10.28 -2.28
CA GLU A 108 -28.78 9.85 -0.89
C GLU A 108 -27.35 9.33 -0.63
N TYR A 109 -26.71 9.84 0.40
CA TYR A 109 -25.39 9.36 0.82
C TYR A 109 -25.30 9.29 2.34
N ASP A 110 -24.58 8.30 2.85
CA ASP A 110 -24.19 8.26 4.25
C ASP A 110 -22.87 9.06 4.44
N LYS A 111 -22.81 9.88 5.47
CA LYS A 111 -21.59 10.59 5.85
C LYS A 111 -20.46 9.65 6.25
N LYS A 112 -20.80 8.51 6.85
CA LYS A 112 -19.84 7.48 7.20
C LYS A 112 -19.52 6.64 5.97
N VAL A 113 -18.25 6.41 5.73
CA VAL A 113 -17.81 5.45 4.73
C VAL A 113 -18.07 4.04 5.25
N THR A 114 -18.76 3.23 4.45
CA THR A 114 -19.14 1.85 4.75
C THR A 114 -18.32 0.86 3.93
N ALA A 115 -18.33 -0.42 4.31
CA ALA A 115 -17.71 -1.48 3.52
C ALA A 115 -18.32 -1.61 2.12
N GLN A 116 -19.64 -1.30 1.99
CA GLN A 116 -20.31 -1.29 0.70
C GLN A 116 -19.81 -0.14 -0.18
N ASP A 117 -19.57 1.05 0.38
CA ASP A 117 -18.97 2.17 -0.37
C ASP A 117 -17.60 1.81 -0.93
N LEU A 118 -16.78 1.09 -0.13
CA LEU A 118 -15.47 0.61 -0.59
C LEU A 118 -15.63 -0.36 -1.75
N LYS A 119 -16.49 -1.37 -1.61
CA LYS A 119 -16.73 -2.37 -2.65
C LYS A 119 -17.26 -1.74 -3.94
N ASP A 120 -18.19 -0.81 -3.83
CA ASP A 120 -18.80 -0.13 -4.98
C ASP A 120 -17.85 0.84 -5.68
N THR A 121 -16.87 1.37 -4.96
CA THR A 121 -15.93 2.35 -5.50
C THR A 121 -14.63 1.73 -5.95
N LEU A 122 -14.10 0.79 -5.17
CA LEU A 122 -12.78 0.20 -5.38
C LEU A 122 -12.85 -1.22 -5.96
N GLY A 123 -14.06 -1.80 -6.01
CA GLY A 123 -14.27 -3.17 -6.45
C GLY A 123 -14.10 -4.18 -5.32
N VAL A 124 -13.89 -5.44 -5.69
CA VAL A 124 -13.56 -6.51 -4.72
C VAL A 124 -12.14 -6.30 -4.25
N GLY A 125 -11.89 -6.44 -2.96
CA GLY A 125 -10.54 -6.36 -2.40
C GLY A 125 -9.62 -7.37 -3.10
N MET A 126 -8.46 -6.90 -3.52
CA MET A 126 -7.49 -7.73 -4.27
C MET A 126 -6.55 -8.51 -3.34
N PHE A 127 -6.36 -7.99 -2.14
CA PHE A 127 -5.44 -8.54 -1.15
C PHE A 127 -6.28 -9.00 0.04
N HIS A 128 -6.56 -10.27 0.07
CA HIS A 128 -7.07 -10.89 1.29
C HIS A 128 -5.85 -11.49 1.96
N ASP A 129 -5.59 -11.15 3.21
CA ASP A 129 -4.72 -11.98 4.03
C ASP A 129 -5.32 -13.37 3.95
N GLY A 130 -4.57 -14.27 3.28
CA GLY A 130 -5.08 -15.57 2.85
C GLY A 130 -5.87 -16.22 3.98
N ASP A 131 -6.98 -16.84 3.62
CA ASP A 131 -7.77 -17.62 4.56
C ASP A 131 -6.80 -18.34 5.48
N GLU A 132 -6.82 -17.99 6.77
CA GLU A 132 -6.00 -18.68 7.75
C GLU A 132 -6.16 -20.17 7.43
N VAL A 133 -5.07 -20.84 7.10
CA VAL A 133 -5.09 -22.29 6.95
C VAL A 133 -5.45 -22.85 8.32
N LYS A 134 -6.74 -22.84 8.61
CA LYS A 134 -7.32 -23.17 9.92
C LYS A 134 -7.13 -24.60 10.31
N HIS A 135 -6.64 -25.43 9.38
CA HIS A 135 -6.48 -26.86 9.61
C HIS A 135 -5.15 -27.34 9.06
N SER A 136 -4.43 -28.09 9.90
CA SER A 136 -3.29 -28.90 9.47
C SER A 136 -3.79 -30.01 8.53
N VAL A 137 -3.76 -29.74 7.24
CA VAL A 137 -4.11 -30.74 6.21
C VAL A 137 -2.81 -31.42 5.76
N PRO A 138 -2.74 -32.76 5.74
CA PRO A 138 -1.59 -33.46 5.19
C PRO A 138 -1.29 -33.01 3.77
N GLY A 139 -0.05 -32.66 3.48
CA GLY A 139 0.36 -32.13 2.16
C GLY A 139 0.35 -30.61 2.06
N VAL A 140 0.02 -29.90 3.13
CA VAL A 140 0.10 -28.43 3.16
C VAL A 140 1.15 -28.00 4.18
N SER A 141 2.04 -27.12 3.80
CA SER A 141 3.04 -26.49 4.66
C SER A 141 2.95 -24.97 4.57
N ILE A 142 3.24 -24.29 5.67
CA ILE A 142 3.25 -22.83 5.73
C ILE A 142 4.68 -22.34 5.65
N GLY A 143 4.97 -21.57 4.63
CA GLY A 143 6.22 -20.82 4.48
C GLY A 143 6.04 -19.36 4.88
N LEU A 144 7.12 -18.74 5.34
CA LEU A 144 7.18 -17.30 5.59
C LEU A 144 8.09 -16.67 4.53
N ALA A 145 7.58 -15.66 3.85
CA ALA A 145 8.37 -14.84 2.92
C ALA A 145 8.51 -13.43 3.47
N TRP A 146 9.68 -12.85 3.28
CA TRP A 146 9.90 -11.44 3.52
C TRP A 146 9.83 -10.69 2.20
N THR A 147 9.01 -9.64 2.15
CA THR A 147 8.84 -8.79 0.98
C THR A 147 9.13 -7.32 1.32
N PRO A 148 9.41 -6.46 0.34
CA PRO A 148 9.58 -5.02 0.59
C PRO A 148 8.38 -4.34 1.27
N VAL A 149 7.22 -4.99 1.28
CA VAL A 149 5.99 -4.48 1.90
C VAL A 149 5.65 -5.14 3.24
N GLY A 150 6.49 -6.08 3.70
CA GLY A 150 6.32 -6.78 4.98
C GLY A 150 6.48 -8.29 4.87
N GLY A 151 6.21 -9.01 5.95
CA GLY A 151 6.16 -10.46 5.98
C GLY A 151 4.89 -10.98 5.30
N GLU A 152 5.01 -12.11 4.59
CA GLU A 152 3.91 -12.77 3.89
C GLU A 152 3.88 -14.26 4.22
N ILE A 153 2.68 -14.79 4.42
CA ILE A 153 2.46 -16.21 4.64
C ILE A 153 2.21 -16.87 3.28
N LEU A 154 2.98 -17.89 2.96
CA LEU A 154 2.84 -18.68 1.74
C LEU A 154 2.32 -20.07 2.10
N SER A 155 1.23 -20.50 1.49
CA SER A 155 0.78 -21.88 1.53
C SER A 155 1.49 -22.67 0.45
N ILE A 156 2.23 -23.72 0.86
CA ILE A 156 2.91 -24.67 -0.02
C ILE A 156 2.08 -25.95 -0.04
N GLU A 157 1.44 -26.23 -1.15
CA GLU A 157 0.60 -27.40 -1.33
C GLU A 157 1.35 -28.47 -2.13
N VAL A 158 1.36 -29.70 -1.63
CA VAL A 158 2.00 -30.84 -2.26
C VAL A 158 0.97 -31.93 -2.52
N SER A 159 0.91 -32.39 -3.74
CA SER A 159 0.10 -33.55 -4.14
C SER A 159 0.97 -34.66 -4.71
N LEU A 160 0.58 -35.89 -4.44
CA LEU A 160 1.24 -37.07 -4.98
C LEU A 160 0.47 -37.62 -6.19
N SER A 161 1.17 -37.84 -7.28
CA SER A 161 0.62 -38.55 -8.46
C SER A 161 1.55 -39.68 -8.91
N ARG A 162 1.00 -40.68 -9.59
CA ARG A 162 1.82 -41.73 -10.20
C ARG A 162 2.57 -41.14 -11.38
N GLY A 163 3.87 -41.38 -11.44
CA GLY A 163 4.73 -40.89 -12.52
C GLY A 163 6.14 -41.51 -12.47
N HIS A 164 7.03 -41.01 -13.32
CA HIS A 164 8.39 -41.52 -13.43
C HIS A 164 9.42 -40.79 -12.54
N GLY A 165 8.98 -39.87 -11.70
CA GLY A 165 9.83 -39.15 -10.74
C GLY A 165 10.90 -38.30 -11.43
N ALA A 166 10.49 -37.21 -12.08
CA ALA A 166 11.42 -36.22 -12.63
C ALA A 166 11.32 -34.89 -11.84
N LEU A 167 12.47 -34.23 -11.66
CA LEU A 167 12.54 -32.87 -11.09
C LEU A 167 12.63 -31.88 -12.25
N HIS A 168 11.67 -30.98 -12.32
CA HIS A 168 11.69 -29.82 -13.21
C HIS A 168 11.73 -28.56 -12.33
N LEU A 169 12.78 -27.75 -12.50
CA LEU A 169 13.01 -26.48 -11.80
C LEU A 169 12.90 -25.32 -12.79
#